data_23886d5a45d9c83c233d4e82d3b14071
#
_entry.id   23886d5a45d9c83c233d4e82d3b14071
#
_cell.length_a   1.000
_cell.length_b   1.000
_cell.length_c   1.000
_cell.angle_alpha   90.00
_cell.angle_beta   90.00
_cell.angle_gamma   90.00
#
_symmetry.space_group_name_H-M   'P 1'
#
loop_
_entity.id
_entity.type
_entity.pdbx_description
1 polymer ?
#
loop_
_entity_poly.entity_id
_entity_poly.type
_entity_poly.pdbx_seq_one_letter_code
_entity_poly.pdbx_strand_id
1 'polypeptide(L)'
;GIYDVLDHATVTSGFGGKLAFDLTEIDPSAPAEAVRLPERFELTPGLVEVADGLAGKWGALLLFADDTVEQKPDLAAFLARNPCRGIRYVVLFDGHARTLRPDELLWLAAANTDPRRDVECRDGVLCADARSKRPGIAGNPSRFPNVVTSLPEVVRKVDERWAEYGLGERLESPSDRYRTLLLSDKAAW
;
A
#
# COMPACT_ATOMS: atom_id res chain seq x y z
N GLY A 1 -16.91 -21.17 -6.48
CA GLY A 1 -16.12 -19.96 -6.70
C GLY A 1 -14.82 -20.32 -7.42
N ILE A 2 -14.36 -19.44 -8.28
CA ILE A 2 -13.04 -19.57 -8.91
C ILE A 2 -12.06 -18.94 -7.93
N TYR A 3 -11.12 -19.73 -7.42
CA TYR A 3 -10.07 -19.24 -6.54
C TYR A 3 -8.95 -18.65 -7.37
N ASP A 4 -8.47 -17.47 -6.98
CA ASP A 4 -7.28 -16.89 -7.56
C ASP A 4 -6.05 -17.52 -6.89
N VAL A 5 -5.40 -18.43 -7.60
CA VAL A 5 -4.21 -19.15 -7.10
C VAL A 5 -2.97 -18.25 -7.03
N LEU A 6 -3.03 -17.04 -7.58
CA LEU A 6 -1.94 -16.07 -7.55
C LEU A 6 -2.01 -15.12 -6.35
N ASP A 7 -3.11 -15.14 -5.61
CA ASP A 7 -3.26 -14.29 -4.43
C ASP A 7 -2.63 -14.97 -3.19
N HIS A 8 -1.37 -14.71 -2.98
CA HIS A 8 -0.57 -15.28 -1.89
C HIS A 8 -0.55 -14.41 -0.62
N ALA A 9 -1.12 -13.21 -0.68
CA ALA A 9 -1.13 -12.27 0.45
C ALA A 9 -2.22 -12.60 1.48
N THR A 10 -3.19 -13.44 1.12
CA THR A 10 -4.34 -13.76 1.97
C THR A 10 -4.11 -14.96 2.85
N VAL A 11 -4.70 -14.94 4.05
CA VAL A 11 -4.66 -16.08 5.00
C VAL A 11 -5.78 -17.07 4.77
N THR A 12 -6.81 -16.68 4.02
CA THR A 12 -7.99 -17.50 3.74
C THR A 12 -8.09 -17.76 2.25
N SER A 13 -8.02 -19.04 1.86
CA SER A 13 -8.17 -19.44 0.47
C SER A 13 -9.48 -18.95 -0.13
N GLY A 14 -9.42 -18.34 -1.30
CA GLY A 14 -10.57 -17.81 -2.04
C GLY A 14 -10.97 -16.36 -1.68
N PHE A 15 -10.21 -15.70 -0.82
CA PHE A 15 -10.38 -14.27 -0.53
C PHE A 15 -9.16 -13.51 -0.99
N GLY A 16 -9.27 -12.77 -2.08
CA GLY A 16 -8.20 -11.94 -2.63
C GLY A 16 -8.29 -10.49 -2.17
N GLY A 17 -7.13 -9.85 -2.06
CA GLY A 17 -7.02 -8.42 -1.79
C GLY A 17 -7.33 -7.57 -3.03
N LYS A 18 -8.51 -7.73 -3.63
CA LYS A 18 -8.91 -6.94 -4.79
C LYS A 18 -9.69 -5.71 -4.37
N LEU A 19 -9.35 -4.56 -4.95
CA LEU A 19 -10.03 -3.30 -4.75
C LEU A 19 -10.89 -3.00 -5.97
N ALA A 20 -12.18 -2.71 -5.75
CA ALA A 20 -13.09 -2.25 -6.78
C ALA A 20 -13.70 -0.92 -6.36
N PHE A 21 -13.85 0.00 -7.29
CA PHE A 21 -14.57 1.26 -7.12
C PHE A 21 -15.86 1.19 -7.92
N ASP A 22 -17.00 1.28 -7.24
CA ASP A 22 -18.28 1.47 -7.90
C ASP A 22 -18.51 2.97 -8.09
N LEU A 23 -18.53 3.39 -9.36
CA LEU A 23 -18.70 4.78 -9.74
C LEU A 23 -20.07 5.03 -10.41
N THR A 24 -20.99 4.07 -10.33
CA THR A 24 -22.26 4.12 -11.07
C THR A 24 -23.28 5.08 -10.46
N GLU A 25 -23.20 5.38 -9.18
CA GLU A 25 -24.15 6.25 -8.46
C GLU A 25 -23.47 7.49 -7.82
N ILE A 26 -22.46 8.03 -8.49
CA ILE A 26 -21.84 9.27 -8.01
C ILE A 26 -22.71 10.45 -8.43
N ASP A 27 -23.24 11.17 -7.45
CA ASP A 27 -23.80 12.49 -7.67
C ASP A 27 -22.67 13.55 -7.70
N PRO A 28 -22.29 14.04 -8.88
CA PRO A 28 -21.22 15.02 -8.97
C PRO A 28 -21.59 16.39 -8.37
N SER A 29 -22.87 16.61 -8.08
CA SER A 29 -23.37 17.84 -7.47
C SER A 29 -23.42 17.77 -5.95
N ALA A 30 -23.27 16.56 -5.35
CA ALA A 30 -23.23 16.40 -3.90
C ALA A 30 -22.02 17.16 -3.33
N PRO A 31 -22.23 18.05 -2.35
CA PRO A 31 -21.12 18.76 -1.75
C PRO A 31 -20.17 17.79 -1.08
N ALA A 32 -18.90 17.82 -1.48
CA ALA A 32 -17.88 17.05 -0.78
C ALA A 32 -17.83 17.54 0.68
N GLU A 33 -17.82 16.62 1.62
CA GLU A 33 -17.61 16.96 3.01
C GLU A 33 -16.27 17.69 3.16
N ALA A 34 -16.30 18.88 3.76
CA ALA A 34 -15.09 19.67 3.93
C ALA A 34 -14.12 18.94 4.86
N VAL A 35 -12.95 18.59 4.33
CA VAL A 35 -11.88 17.98 5.12
C VAL A 35 -11.31 18.98 6.11
N ARG A 36 -11.21 18.58 7.37
CA ARG A 36 -10.53 19.32 8.43
C ARG A 36 -9.53 18.42 9.10
N LEU A 37 -8.29 18.85 9.12
CA LEU A 37 -7.15 18.16 9.71
C LEU A 37 -6.58 18.99 10.86
N PRO A 38 -5.88 18.37 11.82
CA PRO A 38 -5.12 19.10 12.83
C PRO A 38 -3.99 19.90 12.15
N GLU A 39 -3.57 21.01 12.74
CA GLU A 39 -2.42 21.78 12.23
C GLU A 39 -1.13 20.96 12.20
N ARG A 40 -1.00 20.02 13.13
CA ARG A 40 0.11 19.09 13.22
C ARG A 40 -0.39 17.74 13.72
N PHE A 41 0.06 16.67 13.08
CA PHE A 41 -0.25 15.31 13.51
C PHE A 41 0.65 14.88 14.69
N GLU A 42 0.03 14.27 15.72
CA GLU A 42 0.73 13.57 16.78
C GLU A 42 0.98 12.13 16.35
N LEU A 43 2.25 11.78 16.10
CA LEU A 43 2.61 10.41 15.75
C LEU A 43 2.47 9.49 16.96
N THR A 44 1.89 8.32 16.73
CA THR A 44 1.90 7.21 17.70
C THR A 44 3.16 6.36 17.52
N PRO A 45 3.58 5.59 18.55
CA PRO A 45 4.73 4.70 18.42
C PRO A 45 4.65 3.80 17.18
N GLY A 46 5.74 3.70 16.44
CA GLY A 46 5.83 2.93 15.21
C GLY A 46 5.38 3.66 13.94
N LEU A 47 4.90 4.91 14.03
CA LEU A 47 4.69 5.78 12.87
C LEU A 47 5.85 6.75 12.69
N VAL A 48 6.26 6.97 11.44
CA VAL A 48 7.31 7.93 11.09
C VAL A 48 6.80 9.13 10.31
N GLU A 49 5.68 8.98 9.58
CA GLU A 49 5.14 10.05 8.74
C GLU A 49 3.62 9.90 8.52
N VAL A 50 2.96 11.04 8.33
CA VAL A 50 1.59 11.15 7.83
C VAL A 50 1.61 11.99 6.57
N ALA A 51 1.12 11.45 5.45
CA ALA A 51 0.92 12.21 4.22
C ALA A 51 -0.57 12.49 4.02
N ASP A 52 -0.91 13.76 3.93
CA ASP A 52 -2.28 14.28 3.82
C ASP A 52 -2.63 14.83 2.43
N GLY A 53 -1.71 14.74 1.48
CA GLY A 53 -1.90 15.25 0.11
C GLY A 53 -3.13 14.70 -0.63
N LEU A 54 -3.66 13.55 -0.18
CA LEU A 54 -4.88 12.95 -0.74
C LEU A 54 -6.14 13.25 0.10
N ALA A 55 -5.99 13.91 1.24
CA ALA A 55 -7.10 14.16 2.16
C ALA A 55 -8.21 15.00 1.51
N GLY A 56 -7.86 16.13 0.93
CA GLY A 56 -8.83 17.05 0.32
C GLY A 56 -9.54 16.49 -0.91
N LYS A 57 -8.89 15.63 -1.67
CA LYS A 57 -9.43 15.08 -2.92
C LYS A 57 -10.16 13.77 -2.71
N TRP A 58 -9.63 12.88 -1.87
CA TRP A 58 -10.11 11.51 -1.73
C TRP A 58 -10.55 11.17 -0.31
N GLY A 59 -10.41 12.08 0.63
CA GLY A 59 -10.68 11.83 2.04
C GLY A 59 -9.74 10.77 2.62
N ALA A 60 -8.49 10.69 2.13
CA ALA A 60 -7.54 9.66 2.49
C ALA A 60 -6.31 10.23 3.19
N LEU A 61 -5.91 9.61 4.30
CA LEU A 61 -4.61 9.80 4.95
C LEU A 61 -3.75 8.57 4.70
N LEU A 62 -2.49 8.81 4.36
CA LEU A 62 -1.49 7.76 4.23
C LEU A 62 -0.53 7.84 5.41
N LEU A 63 -0.35 6.73 6.09
CA LEU A 63 0.52 6.61 7.25
C LEU A 63 1.71 5.72 6.86
N PHE A 64 2.89 6.07 7.33
CA PHE A 64 4.09 5.29 7.09
C PHE A 64 4.67 4.81 8.42
N ALA A 65 4.88 3.49 8.51
CA ALA A 65 5.43 2.85 9.69
C ALA A 65 6.95 2.94 9.74
N ASP A 66 7.50 2.77 10.91
CA ASP A 66 8.93 2.51 11.10
C ASP A 66 9.22 1.06 10.68
N ASP A 67 10.04 0.88 9.63
CA ASP A 67 10.40 -0.45 9.10
C ASP A 67 11.21 -1.29 10.09
N THR A 68 11.74 -0.70 11.14
CA THR A 68 12.48 -1.39 12.21
C THR A 68 11.57 -1.95 13.31
N VAL A 69 10.29 -1.55 13.32
CA VAL A 69 9.31 -1.93 14.34
C VAL A 69 8.37 -3.00 13.77
N GLU A 70 8.39 -4.19 14.36
CA GLU A 70 7.51 -5.29 13.94
C GLU A 70 6.05 -5.08 14.32
N GLN A 71 5.83 -4.41 15.47
CA GLN A 71 4.48 -4.19 15.98
C GLN A 71 3.70 -3.24 15.07
N LYS A 72 2.46 -3.62 14.78
CA LYS A 72 1.52 -2.75 14.06
C LYS A 72 1.27 -1.47 14.87
N PRO A 73 1.42 -0.27 14.29
CA PRO A 73 0.98 0.96 14.91
C PRO A 73 -0.51 0.93 15.26
N ASP A 74 -0.87 1.45 16.41
CA ASP A 74 -2.27 1.55 16.84
C ASP A 74 -2.98 2.70 16.10
N LEU A 75 -3.70 2.35 15.04
CA LEU A 75 -4.45 3.32 14.21
C LEU A 75 -5.63 3.94 14.98
N ALA A 76 -6.21 3.22 15.95
CA ALA A 76 -7.26 3.77 16.79
C ALA A 76 -6.70 4.86 17.72
N ALA A 77 -5.57 4.60 18.35
CA ALA A 77 -4.88 5.60 19.17
C ALA A 77 -4.43 6.81 18.33
N PHE A 78 -3.98 6.58 17.09
CA PHE A 78 -3.64 7.66 16.17
C PHE A 78 -4.87 8.53 15.87
N LEU A 79 -6.00 7.96 15.47
CA LEU A 79 -7.22 8.72 15.16
C LEU A 79 -7.79 9.44 16.39
N ALA A 80 -7.72 8.85 17.56
CA ALA A 80 -8.18 9.47 18.79
C ALA A 80 -7.36 10.73 19.17
N ARG A 81 -6.07 10.73 18.88
CA ARG A 81 -5.18 11.89 19.11
C ARG A 81 -5.26 12.95 18.03
N ASN A 82 -5.66 12.55 16.82
CA ASN A 82 -5.71 13.41 15.64
C ASN A 82 -7.14 13.48 15.09
N PRO A 83 -8.05 14.23 15.73
CA PRO A 83 -9.42 14.33 15.27
C PRO A 83 -9.47 14.95 13.86
N CYS A 84 -9.92 14.15 12.91
CA CYS A 84 -10.09 14.54 11.51
C CYS A 84 -11.58 14.53 11.14
N ARG A 85 -12.00 15.43 10.25
CA ARG A 85 -13.32 15.38 9.62
C ARG A 85 -13.19 15.22 8.12
N GLY A 86 -14.15 14.54 7.48
CA GLY A 86 -14.14 14.29 6.05
C GLY A 86 -13.10 13.26 5.60
N ILE A 87 -12.39 12.62 6.54
CA ILE A 87 -11.50 11.49 6.26
C ILE A 87 -12.34 10.21 6.26
N ARG A 88 -12.19 9.42 5.21
CA ARG A 88 -12.89 8.14 4.99
C ARG A 88 -11.94 6.95 4.97
N TYR A 89 -10.68 7.20 4.63
CA TYR A 89 -9.67 6.16 4.46
C TYR A 89 -8.40 6.53 5.22
N VAL A 90 -7.86 5.57 5.95
CA VAL A 90 -6.52 5.64 6.55
C VAL A 90 -5.79 4.38 6.13
N VAL A 91 -4.69 4.53 5.39
CA VAL A 91 -3.92 3.40 4.87
C VAL A 91 -2.51 3.45 5.42
N LEU A 92 -2.09 2.37 6.07
CA LEU A 92 -0.77 2.21 6.66
C LEU A 92 0.14 1.44 5.70
N PHE A 93 1.30 2.01 5.40
CA PHE A 93 2.36 1.43 4.57
C PHE A 93 3.65 1.24 5.35
N ASP A 94 4.55 0.44 4.82
CA ASP A 94 5.94 0.41 5.26
C ASP A 94 6.63 1.76 5.02
N GLY A 95 7.59 2.13 5.85
CA GLY A 95 8.26 3.43 5.76
C GLY A 95 9.04 3.63 4.46
N HIS A 96 9.62 2.58 3.90
CA HIS A 96 10.33 2.64 2.62
C HIS A 96 9.40 2.94 1.42
N ALA A 97 8.09 2.75 1.56
CA ALA A 97 7.12 3.08 0.52
C ALA A 97 6.84 4.58 0.35
N ARG A 98 7.38 5.45 1.21
CA ARG A 98 7.16 6.92 1.18
C ARG A 98 7.52 7.58 -0.15
N THR A 99 8.47 7.02 -0.88
CA THR A 99 8.96 7.57 -2.15
C THR A 99 8.13 7.15 -3.35
N LEU A 100 7.13 6.30 -3.14
CA LEU A 100 6.27 5.81 -4.21
C LEU A 100 5.20 6.85 -4.58
N ARG A 101 4.76 6.78 -5.83
CA ARG A 101 3.65 7.60 -6.33
C ARG A 101 2.31 7.08 -5.79
N PRO A 102 1.26 7.91 -5.80
CA PRO A 102 -0.08 7.51 -5.35
C PRO A 102 -0.64 6.26 -6.05
N ASP A 103 -0.38 6.09 -7.36
CA ASP A 103 -0.79 4.91 -8.13
C ASP A 103 -0.07 3.62 -7.67
N GLU A 104 1.20 3.75 -7.30
CA GLU A 104 1.99 2.65 -6.75
C GLU A 104 1.58 2.29 -5.32
N LEU A 105 1.26 3.28 -4.51
CA LEU A 105 0.71 3.06 -3.17
C LEU A 105 -0.66 2.37 -3.24
N LEU A 106 -1.51 2.75 -4.20
CA LEU A 106 -2.78 2.07 -4.43
C LEU A 106 -2.57 0.60 -4.83
N TRP A 107 -1.59 0.35 -5.71
CA TRP A 107 -1.20 -1.02 -6.06
C TRP A 107 -0.74 -1.82 -4.84
N LEU A 108 0.12 -1.28 -3.98
CA LEU A 108 0.54 -1.94 -2.73
C LEU A 108 -0.63 -2.17 -1.79
N ALA A 109 -1.54 -1.20 -1.66
CA ALA A 109 -2.73 -1.34 -0.83
C ALA A 109 -3.59 -2.52 -1.29
N ALA A 110 -3.80 -2.67 -2.60
CA ALA A 110 -4.55 -3.80 -3.14
C ALA A 110 -3.79 -5.14 -3.01
N ALA A 111 -2.47 -5.13 -3.20
CA ALA A 111 -1.67 -6.35 -3.20
C ALA A 111 -1.40 -6.91 -1.78
N ASN A 112 -1.24 -6.03 -0.78
CA ASN A 112 -0.78 -6.42 0.55
C ASN A 112 -1.92 -6.58 1.58
N THR A 113 -3.15 -6.22 1.23
CA THR A 113 -4.26 -6.18 2.18
C THR A 113 -5.17 -7.40 2.04
N ASP A 114 -5.32 -8.15 3.13
CA ASP A 114 -6.40 -9.13 3.30
C ASP A 114 -7.57 -8.45 4.03
N PRO A 115 -8.77 -8.40 3.43
CA PRO A 115 -9.91 -7.69 4.05
C PRO A 115 -10.30 -8.19 5.45
N ARG A 116 -10.01 -9.45 5.77
CA ARG A 116 -10.33 -10.02 7.09
C ARG A 116 -9.27 -9.71 8.15
N ARG A 117 -8.02 -9.64 7.75
CA ARG A 117 -6.90 -9.44 8.66
C ARG A 117 -6.54 -7.98 8.84
N ASP A 118 -6.58 -7.24 7.73
CA ASP A 118 -5.90 -5.95 7.60
C ASP A 118 -6.86 -4.76 7.53
N VAL A 119 -8.18 -5.01 7.36
CA VAL A 119 -9.16 -3.93 7.22
C VAL A 119 -10.09 -3.90 8.42
N GLU A 120 -10.26 -2.72 8.97
CA GLU A 120 -11.24 -2.44 10.01
C GLU A 120 -11.97 -1.12 9.71
N CYS A 121 -13.24 -1.02 10.11
CA CYS A 121 -14.00 0.21 10.02
C CYS A 121 -14.19 0.77 11.44
N ARG A 122 -13.78 2.03 11.66
CA ARG A 122 -13.90 2.73 12.93
C ARG A 122 -14.54 4.08 12.72
N ASP A 123 -15.68 4.31 13.36
CA ASP A 123 -16.42 5.58 13.31
C ASP A 123 -16.60 6.11 11.86
N GLY A 124 -16.88 5.21 10.92
CA GLY A 124 -17.06 5.52 9.52
C GLY A 124 -15.75 5.72 8.72
N VAL A 125 -14.58 5.54 9.35
CA VAL A 125 -13.28 5.56 8.69
C VAL A 125 -12.82 4.12 8.43
N LEU A 126 -12.51 3.80 7.18
CA LEU A 126 -11.90 2.54 6.79
C LEU A 126 -10.39 2.61 7.01
N CYS A 127 -9.88 1.77 7.89
CA CYS A 127 -8.46 1.64 8.19
C CYS A 127 -7.92 0.36 7.56
N ALA A 128 -6.85 0.48 6.76
CA ALA A 128 -6.21 -0.66 6.11
C ALA A 128 -4.70 -0.72 6.43
N ASP A 129 -4.22 -1.92 6.76
CA ASP A 129 -2.79 -2.19 6.90
C ASP A 129 -2.24 -2.80 5.61
N ALA A 130 -1.63 -1.99 4.78
CA ALA A 130 -1.02 -2.36 3.50
C ALA A 130 0.50 -2.61 3.59
N ARG A 131 1.03 -2.77 4.80
CA ARG A 131 2.44 -3.15 4.97
C ARG A 131 2.71 -4.56 4.48
N SER A 132 3.94 -4.84 4.14
CA SER A 132 4.44 -6.19 3.89
C SER A 132 4.25 -7.08 5.13
N LYS A 133 3.86 -8.34 4.92
CA LYS A 133 3.55 -9.25 6.03
C LYS A 133 4.75 -10.13 6.33
N ARG A 134 5.43 -9.86 7.45
CA ARG A 134 6.60 -10.65 7.89
C ARG A 134 6.14 -12.01 8.42
N PRO A 135 6.74 -13.13 7.97
CA PRO A 135 6.45 -14.44 8.51
C PRO A 135 6.76 -14.54 10.02
N GLY A 136 6.00 -15.36 10.72
CA GLY A 136 6.17 -15.56 12.17
C GLY A 136 5.40 -14.58 13.05
N ILE A 137 4.85 -13.50 12.49
CA ILE A 137 3.92 -12.63 13.21
C ILE A 137 2.52 -13.24 13.16
N ALA A 138 1.84 -13.26 14.32
CA ALA A 138 0.50 -13.83 14.43
C ALA A 138 -0.47 -13.21 13.39
N GLY A 139 -1.17 -14.07 12.66
CA GLY A 139 -2.11 -13.67 11.61
C GLY A 139 -1.47 -13.40 10.24
N ASN A 140 -0.15 -13.35 10.14
CA ASN A 140 0.52 -13.20 8.86
C ASN A 140 0.65 -14.53 8.11
N PRO A 141 0.65 -14.52 6.76
CA PRO A 141 0.88 -15.73 5.99
C PRO A 141 2.29 -16.27 6.25
N SER A 142 2.45 -17.59 6.19
CA SER A 142 3.74 -18.25 6.36
C SER A 142 4.76 -17.91 5.25
N ARG A 143 4.24 -17.47 4.12
CA ARG A 143 5.03 -17.00 2.97
C ARG A 143 4.35 -15.76 2.41
N PHE A 144 5.10 -14.67 2.30
CA PHE A 144 4.65 -13.43 1.70
C PHE A 144 5.45 -13.20 0.41
N PRO A 145 4.80 -12.91 -0.73
CA PRO A 145 5.50 -12.73 -1.99
C PRO A 145 6.32 -11.45 -1.98
N ASN A 146 7.49 -11.50 -2.60
CA ASN A 146 8.23 -10.31 -2.95
C ASN A 146 7.63 -9.63 -4.18
N VAL A 147 7.91 -8.36 -4.33
CA VAL A 147 7.66 -7.62 -5.58
C VAL A 147 8.44 -8.28 -6.71
N VAL A 148 7.78 -8.48 -7.85
CA VAL A 148 8.43 -9.07 -9.03
C VAL A 148 9.28 -8.02 -9.72
N THR A 149 10.58 -8.28 -9.82
CA THR A 149 11.54 -7.44 -10.54
C THR A 149 12.42 -8.31 -11.43
N SER A 150 12.93 -7.73 -12.52
CA SER A 150 13.96 -8.39 -13.33
C SER A 150 15.31 -8.35 -12.62
N LEU A 151 16.12 -9.38 -12.81
CA LEU A 151 17.49 -9.38 -12.29
C LEU A 151 18.34 -8.29 -12.96
N PRO A 152 19.30 -7.68 -12.23
CA PRO A 152 20.15 -6.61 -12.80
C PRO A 152 20.86 -6.99 -14.08
N GLU A 153 21.36 -8.22 -14.17
CA GLU A 153 22.03 -8.72 -15.37
C GLU A 153 21.07 -8.88 -16.55
N VAL A 154 19.78 -9.15 -16.30
CA VAL A 154 18.77 -9.22 -17.37
C VAL A 154 18.44 -7.82 -17.86
N VAL A 155 18.24 -6.87 -16.95
CA VAL A 155 18.02 -5.45 -17.31
C VAL A 155 19.17 -4.95 -18.16
N ARG A 156 20.43 -5.15 -17.72
CA ARG A 156 21.61 -4.73 -18.47
C ARG A 156 21.67 -5.35 -19.87
N LYS A 157 21.40 -6.65 -20.01
CA LYS A 157 21.41 -7.33 -21.33
C LYS A 157 20.34 -6.76 -22.27
N VAL A 158 19.18 -6.38 -21.74
CA VAL A 158 18.13 -5.75 -22.53
C VAL A 158 18.55 -4.35 -22.94
N ASP A 159 19.11 -3.57 -22.03
CA ASP A 159 19.59 -2.20 -22.29
C ASP A 159 20.70 -2.17 -23.35
N GLU A 160 21.67 -3.06 -23.26
CA GLU A 160 22.79 -3.18 -24.22
C GLU A 160 22.30 -3.46 -25.66
N ARG A 161 21.14 -4.12 -25.77
CA ARG A 161 20.54 -4.50 -27.04
C ARG A 161 19.32 -3.69 -27.43
N TRP A 162 18.99 -2.63 -26.69
CA TRP A 162 17.75 -1.87 -26.88
C TRP A 162 17.53 -1.40 -28.31
N ALA A 163 18.60 -0.93 -28.96
CA ALA A 163 18.53 -0.48 -30.36
C ALA A 163 18.13 -1.59 -31.33
N GLU A 164 18.47 -2.85 -31.04
CA GLU A 164 18.12 -3.99 -31.87
C GLU A 164 16.63 -4.30 -31.89
N TYR A 165 15.90 -3.90 -30.83
CA TYR A 165 14.46 -4.17 -30.68
C TYR A 165 13.57 -3.21 -31.46
N GLY A 166 14.10 -2.09 -31.95
CA GLY A 166 13.33 -1.11 -32.74
C GLY A 166 12.21 -0.43 -31.98
N LEU A 167 12.31 -0.34 -30.64
CA LEU A 167 11.26 0.21 -29.77
C LEU A 167 11.36 1.72 -29.54
N GLY A 168 12.28 2.40 -30.24
CA GLY A 168 12.51 3.83 -30.09
C GLY A 168 13.50 4.17 -28.99
N GLU A 169 13.33 5.33 -28.35
CA GLU A 169 14.23 5.77 -27.27
C GLU A 169 14.20 4.81 -26.08
N ARG A 170 15.40 4.60 -25.49
CA ARG A 170 15.53 3.70 -24.34
C ARG A 170 14.75 4.23 -23.13
N LEU A 171 13.94 3.35 -22.55
CA LEU A 171 13.24 3.59 -21.29
C LEU A 171 13.97 2.89 -20.15
N GLU A 172 14.05 3.59 -19.01
CA GLU A 172 14.58 3.00 -17.79
C GLU A 172 13.69 1.84 -17.30
N SER A 173 14.33 0.75 -16.87
CA SER A 173 13.60 -0.41 -16.37
C SER A 173 12.84 -0.08 -15.08
N PRO A 174 11.51 -0.33 -15.00
CA PRO A 174 10.77 -0.19 -13.75
C PRO A 174 11.33 -1.04 -12.60
N SER A 175 11.99 -2.15 -12.94
CA SER A 175 12.59 -3.05 -11.95
C SER A 175 13.61 -2.37 -11.05
N ASP A 176 14.40 -1.44 -11.57
CA ASP A 176 15.41 -0.76 -10.77
C ASP A 176 14.78 0.12 -9.69
N ARG A 177 13.65 0.72 -9.99
CA ARG A 177 12.87 1.51 -9.05
C ARG A 177 12.23 0.67 -7.95
N TYR A 178 11.68 -0.50 -8.29
CA TYR A 178 10.99 -1.36 -7.34
C TYR A 178 11.91 -2.26 -6.51
N ARG A 179 13.21 -2.26 -6.77
CA ARG A 179 14.18 -3.02 -5.95
C ARG A 179 14.19 -2.58 -4.49
N THR A 180 13.88 -1.32 -4.21
CA THR A 180 13.78 -0.81 -2.84
C THR A 180 12.64 -1.44 -2.02
N LEU A 181 11.70 -2.08 -2.70
CA LEU A 181 10.57 -2.77 -2.07
C LEU A 181 10.86 -4.26 -1.80
N LEU A 182 12.00 -4.78 -2.28
CA LEU A 182 12.35 -6.17 -2.05
C LEU A 182 12.69 -6.40 -0.58
N LEU A 183 12.09 -7.41 -0.01
CA LEU A 183 12.27 -7.81 1.39
C LEU A 183 13.38 -8.84 1.55
N SER A 184 13.73 -9.54 0.46
CA SER A 184 14.81 -10.51 0.39
C SER A 184 15.20 -10.74 -1.08
N ASP A 185 16.22 -11.57 -1.31
CA ASP A 185 16.64 -12.05 -2.62
C ASP A 185 15.82 -13.23 -3.16
N LYS A 186 14.81 -13.68 -2.40
CA LYS A 186 13.93 -14.81 -2.73
C LYS A 186 12.61 -14.33 -3.31
N ALA A 187 11.93 -15.19 -4.07
CA ALA A 187 10.60 -14.91 -4.61
C ALA A 187 9.54 -14.71 -3.53
N ALA A 188 9.74 -15.30 -2.36
CA ALA A 188 8.93 -15.10 -1.16
C ALA A 188 9.79 -15.29 0.08
N TRP A 189 9.41 -14.73 1.19
CA TRP A 189 10.09 -14.84 2.48
C TRP A 189 9.14 -15.29 3.59
#